data_399f3bfe047ad15d1c3618a8f1b5ceca
#
_entry.id   399f3bfe047ad15d1c3618a8f1b5ceca
#
_cell.length_a   1.000
_cell.length_b   1.000
_cell.length_c   1.000
_cell.angle_alpha   90.00
_cell.angle_beta   90.00
_cell.angle_gamma   90.00
#
_symmetry.space_group_name_H-M   'P 1'
#
loop_
_entity.id
_entity.type
_entity.pdbx_description
1 polymer ?
#
loop_
_entity_poly.entity_id
_entity_poly.type
_entity_poly.pdbx_seq_one_letter_code
_entity_poly.pdbx_strand_id
1 'polypeptide(L)'
;MMYSKSLIVFLLIFKCFDCDIGLSTRKSTPKLFRSVSQLSNEENVVVSPLSINMLMFMIYAGAEDDSPSKNQLAKAFNYQGNESESIKKLLSDDRIRFDSEVIAEESVVKVANAIFPSEDLTLEWQFEKLVKSYFLADIEQVNFTKRADATKRINNWVSKKTNNLVKTLISPSSVNEFTKLVLTNIIYFKSQATFN
;
A
#
# COMPACT_ATOMS: atom_id res chain seq x y z
N MET A 1 -30.27 13.45 12.98
CA MET A 1 -28.87 13.70 12.59
C MET A 1 -28.17 12.34 12.60
N MET A 2 -28.27 11.64 11.46
CA MET A 2 -27.70 10.29 11.31
C MET A 2 -26.31 10.42 10.71
N TYR A 3 -25.28 10.11 11.50
CA TYR A 3 -23.93 9.96 10.99
C TYR A 3 -23.85 8.63 10.21
N SER A 4 -23.95 8.70 8.90
CA SER A 4 -23.59 7.57 8.05
C SER A 4 -22.05 7.44 8.09
N LYS A 5 -21.56 6.41 8.80
CA LYS A 5 -20.16 5.99 8.75
C LYS A 5 -19.95 5.19 7.45
N SER A 6 -20.01 5.85 6.33
CA SER A 6 -19.61 5.23 5.07
C SER A 6 -18.10 5.32 4.96
N LEU A 7 -17.43 4.20 5.16
CA LEU A 7 -16.05 4.02 4.73
C LEU A 7 -16.07 4.00 3.20
N ILE A 8 -16.01 5.18 2.59
CA ILE A 8 -15.94 5.31 1.15
C ILE A 8 -14.46 5.29 0.79
N VAL A 9 -13.97 4.16 0.34
CA VAL A 9 -12.68 4.08 -0.36
C VAL A 9 -12.94 4.61 -1.76
N PHE A 10 -12.67 5.89 -1.96
CA PHE A 10 -12.81 6.52 -3.27
C PHE A 10 -11.79 5.94 -4.24
N LEU A 11 -12.27 5.51 -5.39
CA LEU A 11 -11.46 5.33 -6.59
C LEU A 11 -11.02 6.73 -7.06
N LEU A 12 -9.96 7.28 -6.44
CA LEU A 12 -9.33 8.48 -6.95
C LEU A 12 -8.65 8.12 -8.28
N ILE A 13 -9.39 8.30 -9.37
CA ILE A 13 -8.82 8.33 -10.71
C ILE A 13 -8.05 9.65 -10.82
N PHE A 14 -6.82 9.67 -10.26
CA PHE A 14 -5.90 10.73 -10.59
C PHE A 14 -5.50 10.55 -12.05
N LYS A 15 -5.81 11.55 -12.87
CA LYS A 15 -5.14 11.74 -14.14
C LYS A 15 -3.67 12.08 -13.86
N CYS A 16 -2.86 11.09 -13.53
CA CYS A 16 -1.43 11.21 -13.60
C CYS A 16 -1.05 11.01 -15.06
N PHE A 17 -0.95 12.10 -15.81
CA PHE A 17 -0.33 12.11 -17.12
C PHE A 17 1.18 11.92 -16.90
N ASP A 18 1.77 10.89 -17.52
CA ASP A 18 3.20 10.64 -17.67
C ASP A 18 4.03 10.13 -16.46
N CYS A 19 3.43 9.51 -15.45
CA CYS A 19 4.19 8.74 -14.47
C CYS A 19 4.07 7.24 -14.74
N ASP A 20 5.19 6.50 -14.76
CA ASP A 20 5.19 5.06 -15.06
C ASP A 20 4.31 4.25 -14.10
N ILE A 21 4.28 4.62 -12.81
CA ILE A 21 3.37 4.01 -11.84
C ILE A 21 1.92 4.39 -12.12
N GLY A 22 1.65 5.62 -12.52
CA GLY A 22 0.31 6.04 -12.93
C GLY A 22 -0.19 5.26 -14.14
N LEU A 23 0.67 5.04 -15.13
CA LEU A 23 0.36 4.22 -16.31
C LEU A 23 0.19 2.74 -15.94
N SER A 24 1.06 2.22 -15.09
CA SER A 24 0.96 0.86 -14.54
C SER A 24 -0.35 0.68 -13.77
N THR A 25 -0.68 1.61 -12.87
CA THR A 25 -1.95 1.60 -12.13
C THR A 25 -3.15 1.60 -13.07
N ARG A 26 -3.17 2.47 -14.07
CA ARG A 26 -4.27 2.52 -15.06
C ARG A 26 -4.43 1.22 -15.85
N LYS A 27 -3.32 0.57 -16.25
CA LYS A 27 -3.34 -0.68 -17.01
C LYS A 27 -3.71 -1.89 -16.15
N SER A 28 -3.29 -1.92 -14.89
CA SER A 28 -3.57 -3.01 -13.96
C SER A 28 -4.94 -2.91 -13.28
N THR A 29 -5.50 -1.70 -13.13
CA THR A 29 -6.79 -1.46 -12.45
C THR A 29 -7.93 -2.35 -12.91
N PRO A 30 -8.22 -2.50 -14.22
CA PRO A 30 -9.35 -3.32 -14.65
C PRO A 30 -9.17 -4.79 -14.29
N LYS A 31 -7.93 -5.30 -14.35
CA LYS A 31 -7.62 -6.68 -13.98
C LYS A 31 -7.76 -6.89 -12.48
N LEU A 32 -7.19 -5.99 -11.67
CA LEU A 32 -7.29 -6.04 -10.21
C LEU A 32 -8.75 -5.97 -9.74
N PHE A 33 -9.52 -5.01 -10.25
CA PHE A 33 -10.93 -4.87 -9.90
C PHE A 33 -11.72 -6.14 -10.23
N ARG A 34 -11.53 -6.69 -11.44
CA ARG A 34 -12.19 -7.93 -11.85
C ARG A 34 -11.82 -9.10 -10.93
N SER A 35 -10.55 -9.26 -10.59
CA SER A 35 -10.10 -10.34 -9.70
C SER A 35 -10.71 -10.21 -8.31
N VAL A 36 -10.72 -9.01 -7.73
CA VAL A 36 -11.31 -8.77 -6.40
C VAL A 36 -12.82 -8.99 -6.43
N SER A 37 -13.52 -8.48 -7.45
CA SER A 37 -14.97 -8.65 -7.58
C SER A 37 -15.39 -10.11 -7.75
N GLN A 38 -14.56 -10.93 -8.41
CA GLN A 38 -14.83 -12.37 -8.56
C GLN A 38 -14.58 -13.16 -7.27
N LEU A 39 -13.68 -12.69 -6.41
CA LEU A 39 -13.37 -13.32 -5.12
C LEU A 39 -14.28 -12.87 -4.00
N SER A 40 -14.96 -11.74 -4.17
CA SER A 40 -15.88 -11.18 -3.17
C SER A 40 -17.29 -11.66 -3.46
N ASN A 41 -17.95 -12.19 -2.42
CA ASN A 41 -19.38 -12.47 -2.45
C ASN A 41 -20.21 -11.26 -1.97
N GLU A 42 -19.57 -10.12 -1.75
CA GLU A 42 -20.20 -8.91 -1.24
C GLU A 42 -20.80 -8.08 -2.39
N GLU A 43 -21.93 -7.43 -2.13
CA GLU A 43 -22.60 -6.55 -3.11
C GLU A 43 -21.77 -5.31 -3.45
N ASN A 44 -20.96 -4.85 -2.50
CA ASN A 44 -20.13 -3.65 -2.67
C ASN A 44 -18.65 -4.00 -2.57
N VAL A 45 -17.91 -3.69 -3.62
CA VAL A 45 -16.46 -3.90 -3.71
C VAL A 45 -15.75 -2.57 -3.83
N VAL A 46 -14.84 -2.31 -2.89
CA VAL A 46 -14.01 -1.11 -2.90
C VAL A 46 -12.55 -1.53 -2.87
N VAL A 47 -11.76 -1.05 -3.80
CA VAL A 47 -10.34 -1.37 -3.93
C VAL A 47 -9.55 -0.11 -4.30
N SER A 48 -8.34 0.00 -3.76
CA SER A 48 -7.39 1.04 -4.15
C SER A 48 -6.29 0.43 -5.03
N PRO A 49 -6.37 0.57 -6.36
CA PRO A 49 -5.33 0.07 -7.24
C PRO A 49 -3.98 0.72 -7.00
N LEU A 50 -3.96 1.99 -6.59
CA LEU A 50 -2.74 2.70 -6.23
C LEU A 50 -2.01 2.02 -5.08
N SER A 51 -2.72 1.69 -3.98
CA SER A 51 -2.15 0.99 -2.83
C SER A 51 -1.51 -0.33 -3.22
N ILE A 52 -2.23 -1.14 -4.02
CA ILE A 52 -1.74 -2.43 -4.49
C ILE A 52 -0.49 -2.26 -5.35
N ASN A 53 -0.52 -1.31 -6.30
CA ASN A 53 0.64 -1.04 -7.15
C ASN A 53 1.86 -0.58 -6.34
N MET A 54 1.65 0.25 -5.32
CA MET A 54 2.74 0.71 -4.45
C MET A 54 3.41 -0.45 -3.70
N LEU A 55 2.62 -1.33 -3.09
CA LEU A 55 3.14 -2.51 -2.41
C LEU A 55 3.89 -3.43 -3.39
N MET A 56 3.30 -3.69 -4.55
CA MET A 56 3.92 -4.54 -5.56
C MET A 56 5.18 -3.92 -6.14
N PHE A 57 5.23 -2.59 -6.26
CA PHE A 57 6.42 -1.89 -6.72
C PHE A 57 7.55 -1.92 -5.67
N MET A 58 7.23 -1.85 -4.38
CA MET A 58 8.24 -2.06 -3.33
C MET A 58 8.86 -3.46 -3.42
N ILE A 59 8.04 -4.51 -3.67
CA ILE A 59 8.55 -5.87 -3.86
C ILE A 59 9.40 -5.95 -5.13
N TYR A 60 8.94 -5.35 -6.23
CA TYR A 60 9.65 -5.30 -7.50
C TYR A 60 11.03 -4.63 -7.35
N ALA A 61 11.11 -3.50 -6.64
CA ALA A 61 12.34 -2.77 -6.40
C ALA A 61 13.32 -3.50 -5.46
N GLY A 62 12.81 -4.39 -4.59
CA GLY A 62 13.64 -5.24 -3.73
C GLY A 62 13.99 -6.60 -4.33
N ALA A 63 13.43 -6.95 -5.47
CA ALA A 63 13.72 -8.22 -6.12
C ALA A 63 15.04 -8.13 -6.92
N GLU A 64 15.81 -9.22 -6.88
CA GLU A 64 17.04 -9.35 -7.65
C GLU A 64 16.78 -9.21 -9.16
N ASP A 65 17.69 -8.53 -9.85
CA ASP A 65 17.60 -8.34 -11.29
C ASP A 65 17.56 -9.69 -12.02
N ASP A 66 16.75 -9.77 -13.07
CA ASP A 66 16.50 -10.98 -13.87
C ASP A 66 15.87 -12.15 -13.09
N SER A 67 15.49 -11.95 -11.82
CA SER A 67 14.78 -12.99 -11.07
C SER A 67 13.40 -13.29 -11.67
N PRO A 68 12.91 -14.54 -11.58
CA PRO A 68 11.56 -14.90 -12.03
C PRO A 68 10.47 -14.03 -11.38
N SER A 69 10.63 -13.71 -10.09
CA SER A 69 9.71 -12.87 -9.34
C SER A 69 9.63 -11.44 -9.88
N LYS A 70 10.80 -10.84 -10.19
CA LYS A 70 10.86 -9.50 -10.78
C LYS A 70 10.20 -9.46 -12.15
N ASN A 71 10.50 -10.44 -13.00
CA ASN A 71 9.92 -10.55 -14.32
C ASN A 71 8.39 -10.77 -14.28
N GLN A 72 7.88 -11.57 -13.32
CA GLN A 72 6.45 -11.78 -13.13
C GLN A 72 5.75 -10.48 -12.68
N LEU A 73 6.33 -9.74 -11.73
CA LEU A 73 5.80 -8.45 -11.28
C LEU A 73 5.78 -7.42 -12.40
N ALA A 74 6.89 -7.31 -13.15
CA ALA A 74 6.97 -6.40 -14.30
C ALA A 74 5.86 -6.69 -15.31
N LYS A 75 5.63 -7.96 -15.64
CA LYS A 75 4.58 -8.38 -16.58
C LYS A 75 3.17 -8.14 -16.02
N ALA A 76 2.93 -8.49 -14.75
CA ALA A 76 1.61 -8.39 -14.12
C ALA A 76 1.16 -6.93 -13.98
N PHE A 77 2.07 -6.06 -13.57
CA PHE A 77 1.81 -4.65 -13.28
C PHE A 77 2.28 -3.70 -14.38
N ASN A 78 2.83 -4.25 -15.48
CA ASN A 78 3.34 -3.47 -16.61
C ASN A 78 4.41 -2.45 -16.20
N TYR A 79 5.30 -2.84 -15.31
CA TYR A 79 6.47 -2.02 -15.00
C TYR A 79 7.44 -2.05 -16.18
N GLN A 80 7.85 -0.89 -16.66
CA GLN A 80 8.76 -0.74 -17.80
C GLN A 80 9.81 0.34 -17.46
N GLY A 81 11.03 0.12 -17.93
CA GLY A 81 12.09 1.11 -17.82
C GLY A 81 13.00 0.96 -16.59
N ASN A 82 13.87 1.96 -16.39
CA ASN A 82 14.82 1.99 -15.29
C ASN A 82 14.08 2.30 -13.97
N GLU A 83 14.21 1.42 -12.97
CA GLU A 83 13.59 1.57 -11.65
C GLU A 83 13.91 2.92 -11.01
N SER A 84 15.19 3.33 -11.06
CA SER A 84 15.62 4.60 -10.48
C SER A 84 14.93 5.79 -11.11
N GLU A 85 14.63 5.74 -12.39
CA GLU A 85 13.95 6.80 -13.12
C GLU A 85 12.45 6.80 -12.84
N SER A 86 11.83 5.62 -12.80
CA SER A 86 10.42 5.45 -12.42
C SER A 86 10.17 5.92 -10.99
N ILE A 87 11.07 5.60 -10.07
CA ILE A 87 11.04 6.06 -8.67
C ILE A 87 11.21 7.56 -8.59
N LYS A 88 12.23 8.13 -9.25
CA LYS A 88 12.44 9.58 -9.27
C LYS A 88 11.24 10.33 -9.83
N LYS A 89 10.63 9.81 -10.88
CA LYS A 89 9.45 10.39 -11.51
C LYS A 89 8.22 10.32 -10.60
N LEU A 90 8.03 9.20 -9.90
CA LEU A 90 6.98 9.05 -8.89
C LEU A 90 7.10 10.12 -7.79
N LEU A 91 8.34 10.39 -7.35
CA LEU A 91 8.62 11.32 -6.26
C LEU A 91 8.59 12.78 -6.67
N SER A 92 8.91 13.06 -7.94
CA SER A 92 8.82 14.41 -8.49
C SER A 92 7.37 14.85 -8.72
N ASP A 93 6.40 13.92 -8.62
CA ASP A 93 4.98 14.27 -8.69
C ASP A 93 4.51 14.73 -7.29
N ASP A 94 4.53 16.06 -7.07
CA ASP A 94 4.04 16.71 -5.84
C ASP A 94 2.60 16.34 -5.47
N ARG A 95 1.87 15.67 -6.37
CA ARG A 95 0.51 15.20 -6.15
C ARG A 95 0.45 13.87 -5.40
N ILE A 96 1.58 13.12 -5.33
CA ILE A 96 1.69 11.88 -4.55
C ILE A 96 2.57 12.17 -3.33
N ARG A 97 2.03 12.92 -2.39
CA ARG A 97 2.71 13.17 -1.10
C ARG A 97 2.31 12.09 -0.12
N PHE A 98 3.18 11.11 0.09
CA PHE A 98 2.97 10.01 1.04
C PHE A 98 2.98 10.43 2.50
N ASP A 99 3.48 11.63 2.79
CA ASP A 99 3.65 12.16 4.15
C ASP A 99 2.72 13.35 4.43
N SER A 100 1.76 13.61 3.57
CA SER A 100 0.91 14.76 3.78
C SER A 100 -0.48 14.34 4.25
N GLU A 101 -0.80 14.79 5.44
CA GLU A 101 -2.16 15.11 5.77
C GLU A 101 -2.57 16.26 4.82
N VAL A 102 -3.11 15.94 3.64
CA VAL A 102 -3.69 16.95 2.79
C VAL A 102 -4.99 17.36 3.44
N ILE A 103 -4.94 18.47 4.16
CA ILE A 103 -6.11 19.13 4.73
C ILE A 103 -6.56 20.15 3.67
N ALA A 104 -7.49 19.77 2.81
CA ALA A 104 -8.30 20.73 2.08
C ALA A 104 -9.56 21.00 2.92
N GLU A 105 -9.87 22.22 3.21
CA GLU A 105 -10.85 22.78 4.15
C GLU A 105 -11.84 21.85 4.90
N GLU A 106 -12.18 20.65 4.37
CA GLU A 106 -13.04 19.64 5.01
C GLU A 106 -12.66 18.20 4.68
N SER A 107 -11.51 17.95 4.04
CA SER A 107 -11.09 16.62 3.63
C SER A 107 -9.69 16.27 4.13
N VAL A 108 -9.54 15.05 4.65
CA VAL A 108 -8.26 14.52 5.12
C VAL A 108 -7.92 13.28 4.32
N VAL A 109 -6.75 13.26 3.68
CA VAL A 109 -6.18 12.06 3.03
C VAL A 109 -4.86 11.74 3.71
N LYS A 110 -4.73 10.52 4.24
CA LYS A 110 -3.47 10.01 4.81
C LYS A 110 -3.08 8.74 4.09
N VAL A 111 -1.82 8.66 3.69
CA VAL A 111 -1.23 7.45 3.14
C VAL A 111 -0.08 7.03 4.06
N ALA A 112 -0.04 5.76 4.43
CA ALA A 112 1.05 5.23 5.25
C ALA A 112 1.47 3.86 4.74
N ASN A 113 2.78 3.62 4.75
CA ASN A 113 3.38 2.36 4.35
C ASN A 113 4.16 1.78 5.52
N ALA A 114 4.16 0.46 5.66
CA ALA A 114 5.06 -0.23 6.57
C ALA A 114 5.54 -1.55 6.00
N ILE A 115 6.72 -1.92 6.45
CA ILE A 115 7.36 -3.21 6.18
C ILE A 115 7.65 -3.86 7.52
N PHE A 116 7.13 -5.07 7.69
CA PHE A 116 7.37 -5.89 8.88
C PHE A 116 8.18 -7.13 8.48
N PRO A 117 9.52 -7.03 8.46
CA PRO A 117 10.36 -8.19 8.22
C PRO A 117 10.39 -9.10 9.45
N SER A 118 10.57 -10.41 9.22
CA SER A 118 10.87 -11.36 10.28
C SER A 118 12.21 -11.02 10.95
N GLU A 119 12.34 -11.29 12.26
CA GLU A 119 13.59 -11.06 13.00
C GLU A 119 14.78 -11.84 12.41
N ASP A 120 14.54 -12.93 11.70
CA ASP A 120 15.55 -13.74 11.01
C ASP A 120 15.85 -13.25 9.56
N LEU A 121 15.20 -12.18 9.11
CA LEU A 121 15.42 -11.57 7.80
C LEU A 121 16.17 -10.25 7.94
N THR A 122 17.37 -10.19 7.38
CA THR A 122 18.11 -8.94 7.24
C THR A 122 17.76 -8.31 5.89
N LEU A 123 17.25 -7.09 5.93
CA LEU A 123 17.01 -6.32 4.71
C LEU A 123 18.33 -5.75 4.20
N GLU A 124 18.53 -5.78 2.89
CA GLU A 124 19.65 -5.09 2.25
C GLU A 124 19.55 -3.59 2.49
N TRP A 125 20.66 -2.93 2.83
CA TRP A 125 20.68 -1.53 3.20
C TRP A 125 20.19 -0.60 2.09
N GLN A 126 20.46 -0.95 0.81
CA GLN A 126 19.97 -0.20 -0.34
C GLN A 126 18.44 -0.24 -0.42
N PHE A 127 17.85 -1.43 -0.18
CA PHE A 127 16.40 -1.59 -0.15
C PHE A 127 15.78 -0.84 1.02
N GLU A 128 16.37 -0.95 2.22
CA GLU A 128 15.89 -0.23 3.39
C GLU A 128 15.91 1.29 3.18
N LYS A 129 17.01 1.82 2.63
CA LYS A 129 17.16 3.23 2.27
C LYS A 129 16.11 3.65 1.23
N LEU A 130 15.90 2.82 0.21
CA LEU A 130 14.92 3.06 -0.85
C LEU A 130 13.51 3.20 -0.26
N VAL A 131 13.06 2.20 0.50
CA VAL A 131 11.68 2.21 1.02
C VAL A 131 11.43 3.30 2.05
N LYS A 132 12.42 3.63 2.86
CA LYS A 132 12.34 4.76 3.80
C LYS A 132 12.31 6.10 3.08
N SER A 133 13.18 6.30 2.09
CA SER A 133 13.32 7.60 1.43
C SER A 133 12.20 7.89 0.42
N TYR A 134 11.71 6.84 -0.23
CA TYR A 134 10.80 7.00 -1.36
C TYR A 134 9.36 6.62 -1.06
N PHE A 135 9.15 5.64 -0.23
CA PHE A 135 7.81 5.23 0.15
C PHE A 135 7.43 5.68 1.56
N LEU A 136 8.36 6.39 2.25
CA LEU A 136 8.21 6.82 3.64
C LEU A 136 7.70 5.68 4.53
N ALA A 137 8.19 4.47 4.24
CA ALA A 137 7.76 3.27 4.91
C ALA A 137 8.39 3.16 6.30
N ASP A 138 7.57 2.92 7.30
CA ASP A 138 8.02 2.46 8.60
C ASP A 138 8.56 1.03 8.47
N ILE A 139 9.67 0.72 9.14
CA ILE A 139 10.23 -0.64 9.18
C ILE A 139 10.28 -1.08 10.64
N GLU A 140 9.65 -2.21 10.94
CA GLU A 140 9.63 -2.79 12.27
C GLU A 140 9.78 -4.30 12.20
N GLN A 141 10.86 -4.87 12.74
CA GLN A 141 11.08 -6.31 12.82
C GLN A 141 10.11 -6.96 13.79
N VAL A 142 9.56 -8.12 13.38
CA VAL A 142 8.61 -8.89 14.19
C VAL A 142 8.93 -10.38 14.18
N ASN A 143 8.59 -11.07 15.26
CA ASN A 143 8.78 -12.51 15.37
C ASN A 143 7.49 -13.25 14.98
N PHE A 144 7.44 -13.78 13.77
CA PHE A 144 6.25 -14.49 13.27
C PHE A 144 6.03 -15.87 13.91
N THR A 145 7.01 -16.43 14.62
CA THR A 145 6.76 -17.62 15.44
C THR A 145 5.82 -17.31 16.61
N LYS A 146 5.85 -16.06 17.09
CA LYS A 146 4.93 -15.51 18.10
C LYS A 146 3.76 -14.79 17.42
N ARG A 147 2.93 -15.56 16.69
CA ARG A 147 1.87 -15.03 15.81
C ARG A 147 0.99 -13.95 16.44
N ALA A 148 0.55 -14.18 17.69
CA ALA A 148 -0.31 -13.22 18.39
C ALA A 148 0.39 -11.88 18.68
N ASP A 149 1.67 -11.91 19.06
CA ASP A 149 2.44 -10.70 19.30
C ASP A 149 2.74 -9.96 17.98
N ALA A 150 3.21 -10.67 16.96
CA ALA A 150 3.48 -10.09 15.64
C ALA A 150 2.25 -9.39 15.07
N THR A 151 1.10 -10.06 15.06
CA THR A 151 -0.15 -9.47 14.54
C THR A 151 -0.65 -8.32 15.42
N LYS A 152 -0.47 -8.37 16.73
CA LYS A 152 -0.80 -7.26 17.65
C LYS A 152 0.04 -6.03 17.31
N ARG A 153 1.35 -6.17 17.05
CA ARG A 153 2.24 -5.06 16.69
C ARG A 153 1.82 -4.43 15.36
N ILE A 154 1.56 -5.25 14.34
CA ILE A 154 1.06 -4.79 13.03
C ILE A 154 -0.30 -4.07 13.18
N ASN A 155 -1.25 -4.65 13.89
CA ASN A 155 -2.56 -4.05 14.12
C ASN A 155 -2.48 -2.75 14.92
N ASN A 156 -1.58 -2.65 15.90
CA ASN A 156 -1.33 -1.42 16.63
C ASN A 156 -0.80 -0.30 15.73
N TRP A 157 0.12 -0.63 14.81
CA TRP A 157 0.60 0.32 13.81
C TRP A 157 -0.56 0.81 12.93
N VAL A 158 -1.37 -0.11 12.39
CA VAL A 158 -2.56 0.20 11.58
C VAL A 158 -3.53 1.11 12.34
N SER A 159 -3.83 0.75 13.59
CA SER A 159 -4.73 1.52 14.45
C SER A 159 -4.25 2.96 14.66
N LYS A 160 -2.96 3.14 14.94
CA LYS A 160 -2.34 4.47 15.07
C LYS A 160 -2.45 5.29 13.78
N LYS A 161 -2.15 4.69 12.62
CA LYS A 161 -2.19 5.38 11.32
C LYS A 161 -3.61 5.70 10.85
N THR A 162 -4.62 4.98 11.35
CA THR A 162 -6.04 5.18 11.00
C THR A 162 -6.85 5.91 12.10
N ASN A 163 -6.19 6.57 13.05
CA ASN A 163 -6.86 7.23 14.18
C ASN A 163 -7.86 6.29 14.89
N ASN A 164 -7.45 5.04 15.12
CA ASN A 164 -8.23 3.96 15.75
C ASN A 164 -9.51 3.53 15.01
N LEU A 165 -9.66 3.91 13.74
CA LEU A 165 -10.80 3.45 12.92
C LEU A 165 -10.66 1.98 12.52
N VAL A 166 -9.46 1.56 12.13
CA VAL A 166 -9.15 0.15 11.84
C VAL A 166 -8.34 -0.41 12.99
N LYS A 167 -8.96 -1.23 13.82
CA LYS A 167 -8.30 -1.85 14.99
C LYS A 167 -7.61 -3.17 14.66
N THR A 168 -8.13 -3.88 13.67
CA THR A 168 -7.63 -5.20 13.26
C THR A 168 -7.59 -5.29 11.74
N LEU A 169 -6.38 -5.44 11.19
CA LEU A 169 -6.15 -5.67 9.77
C LEU A 169 -5.90 -7.16 9.49
N ILE A 170 -5.11 -7.80 10.36
CA ILE A 170 -4.74 -9.21 10.22
C ILE A 170 -4.99 -9.97 11.53
N SER A 171 -5.29 -11.26 11.39
CA SER A 171 -5.46 -12.18 12.50
C SER A 171 -4.19 -13.05 12.71
N PRO A 172 -4.02 -13.70 13.87
CA PRO A 172 -2.90 -14.63 14.08
C PRO A 172 -2.87 -15.82 13.09
N SER A 173 -4.00 -16.15 12.46
CA SER A 173 -4.07 -17.15 11.40
C SER A 173 -3.57 -16.67 10.05
N SER A 174 -3.40 -15.36 9.87
CA SER A 174 -2.90 -14.77 8.62
C SER A 174 -1.38 -14.91 8.45
N VAL A 175 -0.66 -15.29 9.49
CA VAL A 175 0.80 -15.42 9.49
C VAL A 175 1.23 -16.75 10.14
N ASN A 176 2.43 -17.20 9.81
CA ASN A 176 3.04 -18.40 10.40
C ASN A 176 4.57 -18.24 10.50
N GLU A 177 5.25 -19.26 11.01
CA GLU A 177 6.71 -19.30 11.18
C GLU A 177 7.50 -19.17 9.86
N PHE A 178 6.87 -19.45 8.72
CA PHE A 178 7.47 -19.29 7.39
C PHE A 178 7.25 -17.90 6.80
N THR A 179 6.44 -17.05 7.44
CA THR A 179 6.24 -15.67 7.01
C THR A 179 7.54 -14.90 7.17
N LYS A 180 8.10 -14.41 6.06
CA LYS A 180 9.35 -13.65 6.06
C LYS A 180 9.13 -12.14 6.05
N LEU A 181 8.02 -11.70 5.47
CA LEU A 181 7.76 -10.29 5.25
C LEU A 181 6.26 -10.01 5.18
N VAL A 182 5.81 -8.98 5.88
CA VAL A 182 4.47 -8.40 5.69
C VAL A 182 4.63 -6.95 5.26
N LEU A 183 4.03 -6.61 4.12
CA LEU A 183 3.93 -5.23 3.65
C LEU A 183 2.52 -4.71 3.87
N THR A 184 2.44 -3.49 4.33
CA THR A 184 1.15 -2.84 4.65
C THR A 184 1.11 -1.46 4.04
N ASN A 185 0.01 -1.17 3.34
CA ASN A 185 -0.32 0.18 2.90
C ASN A 185 -1.69 0.55 3.44
N ILE A 186 -1.83 1.77 3.88
CA ILE A 186 -3.08 2.34 4.38
C ILE A 186 -3.36 3.62 3.60
N ILE A 187 -4.59 3.73 3.09
CA ILE A 187 -5.14 5.00 2.64
C ILE A 187 -6.34 5.31 3.55
N TYR A 188 -6.20 6.37 4.31
CA TYR A 188 -7.29 6.92 5.12
C TYR A 188 -7.84 8.16 4.45
N PHE A 189 -9.13 8.15 4.16
CA PHE A 189 -9.84 9.26 3.57
C PHE A 189 -11.04 9.65 4.43
N LYS A 190 -11.14 10.93 4.75
CA LYS A 190 -12.31 11.52 5.42
C LYS A 190 -12.66 12.81 4.70
N SER A 191 -13.91 12.96 4.27
CA SER A 191 -14.46 14.19 3.71
C SER A 191 -15.88 14.40 4.19
N GLN A 192 -16.30 15.65 4.27
CA GLN A 192 -17.71 16.01 4.42
C GLN A 192 -18.29 16.23 3.02
N ALA A 193 -19.35 15.48 2.69
CA ALA A 193 -20.11 15.76 1.48
C ALA A 193 -21.20 16.79 1.81
N THR A 194 -21.05 18.02 1.32
CA THR A 194 -22.13 18.99 1.27
C THR A 194 -22.91 18.76 -0.01
N PHE A 195 -24.13 18.27 0.10
CA PHE A 195 -25.07 18.25 -1.03
C PHE A 195 -25.77 19.60 -1.04
N ASN A 196 -25.50 20.43 -2.06
CA ASN A 196 -26.29 21.60 -2.41
C ASN A 196 -27.42 21.20 -3.34
#